data_852ab9b9dbabeff8911210469c8fd58e
#
_entry.id   852ab9b9dbabeff8911210469c8fd58e
#
_cell.length_a   1.000
_cell.length_b   1.000
_cell.length_c   1.000
_cell.angle_alpha   90.00
_cell.angle_beta   90.00
_cell.angle_gamma   90.00
#
_symmetry.space_group_name_H-M   'P 1'
#
loop_
_entity.id
_entity.type
_entity.pdbx_description
1 polymer ?
#
loop_
_entity_poly.entity_id
_entity_poly.type
_entity_poly.pdbx_seq_one_letter_code
_entity_poly.pdbx_strand_id
1 'polypeptide(L)'
;MYNFASDYLEGAHPQVMEALNKTNFIQTVGYGEDQYCQKAKDKIKAILENENVDIHFLVGGTQTNMIMISSALKDYQAVIAVDSGHINVHETGAVEFTGHKILTKPHQDGKMIPEMIDEIMREHPDEHMVQPKMVYISQTTEYGTYYTLEELKAIYECCQKNNLYLFIDGARLGSALVLKDAPTLQEMALYSDVFYIGGTKMGALFGECLVIINDELKTDFRYHIKQKGAMLAKGRLLGVQFNALFENDLYLEIGKHENECADILRKGFKDKGYK
;
A
#
# COMPACT_ATOMS: atom_id res chain seq x y z
N MET A 1 1.81 -27.77 13.94
CA MET A 1 1.61 -26.67 14.92
C MET A 1 1.47 -25.39 14.11
N TYR A 2 0.38 -24.66 14.29
CA TYR A 2 0.23 -23.37 13.61
C TYR A 2 1.15 -22.33 14.25
N ASN A 3 1.78 -21.49 13.41
CA ASN A 3 2.66 -20.41 13.85
C ASN A 3 1.97 -19.06 13.57
N PHE A 4 1.82 -18.25 14.61
CA PHE A 4 1.19 -16.93 14.55
C PHE A 4 2.22 -15.77 14.67
N ALA A 5 3.50 -16.02 14.36
CA ALA A 5 4.53 -15.00 14.48
C ALA A 5 4.42 -13.90 13.41
N SER A 6 3.76 -14.18 12.29
CA SER A 6 3.62 -13.25 11.18
C SER A 6 2.48 -13.68 10.24
N ASP A 7 1.95 -12.75 9.46
CA ASP A 7 0.85 -12.94 8.51
C ASP A 7 1.31 -13.21 7.05
N TYR A 8 2.55 -13.68 6.87
CA TYR A 8 3.14 -14.04 5.57
C TYR A 8 3.96 -15.34 5.62
N LEU A 9 3.60 -16.29 6.50
CA LEU A 9 4.36 -17.54 6.70
C LEU A 9 3.93 -18.67 5.78
N GLU A 10 2.81 -18.56 5.11
CA GLU A 10 2.30 -19.55 4.16
C GLU A 10 2.51 -19.09 2.71
N GLY A 11 2.25 -20.00 1.77
CA GLY A 11 2.27 -19.69 0.34
C GLY A 11 1.00 -18.95 -0.12
N ALA A 12 0.79 -18.94 -1.43
CA ALA A 12 -0.37 -18.25 -2.00
C ALA A 12 -1.67 -19.05 -1.82
N HIS A 13 -2.80 -18.34 -1.93
CA HIS A 13 -4.12 -18.94 -2.06
C HIS A 13 -4.16 -19.97 -3.22
N PRO A 14 -4.86 -21.12 -3.08
CA PRO A 14 -4.88 -22.18 -4.09
C PRO A 14 -5.23 -21.71 -5.51
N GLN A 15 -6.19 -20.78 -5.67
CA GLN A 15 -6.56 -20.22 -6.97
C GLN A 15 -5.42 -19.40 -7.62
N VAL A 16 -4.61 -18.73 -6.82
CA VAL A 16 -3.42 -18.00 -7.30
C VAL A 16 -2.37 -19.00 -7.80
N MET A 17 -2.11 -20.09 -7.04
CA MET A 17 -1.19 -21.14 -7.46
C MET A 17 -1.67 -21.85 -8.73
N GLU A 18 -2.97 -22.11 -8.85
CA GLU A 18 -3.55 -22.70 -10.04
C GLU A 18 -3.36 -21.79 -11.27
N ALA A 19 -3.60 -20.50 -11.14
CA ALA A 19 -3.39 -19.53 -12.22
C ALA A 19 -1.91 -19.47 -12.67
N LEU A 20 -0.97 -19.48 -11.72
CA LEU A 20 0.47 -19.53 -12.01
C LEU A 20 0.84 -20.81 -12.76
N ASN A 21 0.36 -21.98 -12.31
CA ASN A 21 0.62 -23.27 -12.95
C ASN A 21 0.05 -23.33 -14.38
N LYS A 22 -1.19 -22.88 -14.59
CA LYS A 22 -1.84 -22.85 -15.91
C LYS A 22 -1.08 -22.01 -16.93
N THR A 23 -0.41 -20.95 -16.45
CA THR A 23 0.30 -20.02 -17.34
C THR A 23 1.79 -20.28 -17.45
N ASN A 24 2.35 -21.25 -16.70
CA ASN A 24 3.80 -21.43 -16.54
C ASN A 24 4.60 -21.55 -17.85
N PHE A 25 4.07 -22.26 -18.85
CA PHE A 25 4.74 -22.49 -20.13
C PHE A 25 4.29 -21.53 -21.26
N ILE A 26 3.45 -20.54 -20.94
CA ILE A 26 2.99 -19.56 -21.93
C ILE A 26 4.08 -18.50 -22.10
N GLN A 27 4.53 -18.29 -23.33
CA GLN A 27 5.50 -17.26 -23.66
C GLN A 27 4.80 -15.89 -23.73
N THR A 28 5.41 -14.87 -23.11
CA THR A 28 4.91 -13.49 -23.08
C THR A 28 6.06 -12.51 -23.22
N VAL A 29 5.77 -11.26 -23.53
CA VAL A 29 6.73 -10.17 -23.36
C VAL A 29 7.07 -10.02 -21.86
N GLY A 30 8.23 -9.47 -21.57
CA GLY A 30 8.71 -9.31 -20.20
C GLY A 30 8.33 -7.98 -19.55
N TYR A 31 8.82 -7.79 -18.34
CA TYR A 31 8.87 -6.53 -17.63
C TYR A 31 7.48 -5.91 -17.31
N GLY A 32 6.44 -6.77 -17.18
CA GLY A 32 5.09 -6.34 -16.81
C GLY A 32 4.28 -5.70 -17.94
N GLU A 33 4.72 -5.88 -19.20
CA GLU A 33 4.03 -5.40 -20.40
C GLU A 33 3.25 -6.51 -21.12
N ASP A 34 3.06 -7.62 -20.42
CA ASP A 34 2.34 -8.79 -20.90
C ASP A 34 0.82 -8.67 -20.70
N GLN A 35 0.10 -9.55 -21.37
CA GLN A 35 -1.37 -9.59 -21.36
C GLN A 35 -1.98 -9.86 -19.98
N TYR A 36 -1.28 -10.55 -19.07
CA TYR A 36 -1.79 -10.84 -17.73
C TYR A 36 -1.68 -9.60 -16.84
N CYS A 37 -0.55 -8.89 -16.92
CA CYS A 37 -0.40 -7.60 -16.25
C CYS A 37 -1.42 -6.59 -16.79
N GLN A 38 -1.63 -6.54 -18.12
CA GLN A 38 -2.61 -5.64 -18.69
C GLN A 38 -4.03 -5.98 -18.21
N LYS A 39 -4.43 -7.26 -18.26
CA LYS A 39 -5.74 -7.70 -17.77
C LYS A 39 -5.96 -7.37 -16.29
N ALA A 40 -4.95 -7.53 -15.45
CA ALA A 40 -5.05 -7.16 -14.04
C ALA A 40 -5.21 -5.64 -13.85
N LYS A 41 -4.46 -4.83 -14.62
CA LYS A 41 -4.60 -3.37 -14.62
C LYS A 41 -6.01 -2.94 -15.04
N ASP A 42 -6.55 -3.52 -16.13
CA ASP A 42 -7.89 -3.19 -16.65
C ASP A 42 -8.97 -3.50 -15.61
N LYS A 43 -8.88 -4.65 -14.91
CA LYS A 43 -9.79 -5.00 -13.81
C LYS A 43 -9.75 -3.98 -12.69
N ILE A 44 -8.55 -3.61 -12.25
CA ILE A 44 -8.37 -2.66 -11.15
C ILE A 44 -8.87 -1.28 -11.56
N LYS A 45 -8.57 -0.80 -12.77
CA LYS A 45 -9.10 0.45 -13.31
C LYS A 45 -10.64 0.46 -13.35
N ALA A 46 -11.24 -0.65 -13.77
CA ALA A 46 -12.70 -0.79 -13.79
C ALA A 46 -13.30 -0.72 -12.37
N ILE A 47 -12.66 -1.36 -11.37
CA ILE A 47 -13.08 -1.28 -9.99
C ILE A 47 -12.93 0.15 -9.45
N LEU A 48 -11.86 0.85 -9.79
CA LEU A 48 -11.62 2.24 -9.38
C LEU A 48 -12.53 3.24 -10.10
N GLU A 49 -13.21 2.82 -11.16
CA GLU A 49 -13.97 3.72 -12.07
C GLU A 49 -13.09 4.87 -12.58
N ASN A 50 -11.79 4.63 -12.76
CA ASN A 50 -10.82 5.63 -13.17
C ASN A 50 -9.79 5.04 -14.17
N GLU A 51 -9.94 5.41 -15.44
CA GLU A 51 -9.03 4.99 -16.51
C GLU A 51 -7.70 5.74 -16.50
N ASN A 52 -7.63 6.90 -15.84
CA ASN A 52 -6.45 7.78 -15.84
C ASN A 52 -5.45 7.45 -14.73
N VAL A 53 -5.53 6.31 -14.07
CA VAL A 53 -4.52 5.88 -13.09
C VAL A 53 -3.41 5.09 -13.75
N ASP A 54 -2.17 5.25 -13.26
CA ASP A 54 -1.06 4.36 -13.60
C ASP A 54 -0.97 3.23 -12.57
N ILE A 55 -0.83 2.00 -13.07
CA ILE A 55 -0.73 0.80 -12.23
C ILE A 55 0.58 0.09 -12.50
N HIS A 56 1.32 -0.17 -11.40
CA HIS A 56 2.60 -0.88 -11.42
C HIS A 56 2.60 -2.02 -10.40
N PHE A 57 3.11 -3.19 -10.80
CA PHE A 57 3.27 -4.33 -9.91
C PHE A 57 4.72 -4.41 -9.43
N LEU A 58 4.91 -4.45 -8.12
CA LEU A 58 6.20 -4.51 -7.43
C LEU A 58 6.25 -5.74 -6.52
N VAL A 59 7.42 -6.14 -6.03
CA VAL A 59 7.56 -7.45 -5.35
C VAL A 59 7.24 -7.43 -3.86
N GLY A 60 7.21 -6.26 -3.22
CA GLY A 60 6.95 -6.17 -1.78
C GLY A 60 6.85 -4.72 -1.29
N GLY A 61 6.30 -4.53 -0.08
CA GLY A 61 5.98 -3.22 0.49
C GLY A 61 7.18 -2.31 0.63
N THR A 62 8.28 -2.76 1.24
CA THR A 62 9.51 -1.96 1.39
C THR A 62 10.04 -1.44 0.07
N GLN A 63 10.07 -2.29 -0.98
CA GLN A 63 10.47 -1.85 -2.31
C GLN A 63 9.52 -0.81 -2.89
N THR A 64 8.21 -1.00 -2.70
CA THR A 64 7.17 -0.08 -3.16
C THR A 64 7.30 1.28 -2.48
N ASN A 65 7.45 1.29 -1.15
CA ASN A 65 7.62 2.50 -0.35
C ASN A 65 8.89 3.27 -0.75
N MET A 66 10.03 2.57 -0.83
CA MET A 66 11.30 3.18 -1.23
C MET A 66 11.25 3.80 -2.64
N ILE A 67 10.68 3.07 -3.61
CA ILE A 67 10.60 3.56 -5.00
C ILE A 67 9.66 4.76 -5.08
N MET A 68 8.46 4.67 -4.50
CA MET A 68 7.46 5.71 -4.57
C MET A 68 7.95 7.00 -3.91
N ILE A 69 8.43 6.92 -2.67
CA ILE A 69 8.92 8.08 -1.93
C ILE A 69 10.08 8.75 -2.66
N SER A 70 11.07 7.97 -3.11
CA SER A 70 12.25 8.53 -3.79
C SER A 70 12.02 9.00 -5.22
N SER A 71 10.92 8.62 -5.86
CA SER A 71 10.55 9.16 -7.17
C SER A 71 9.73 10.45 -7.05
N ALA A 72 8.96 10.58 -5.96
CA ALA A 72 8.08 11.72 -5.73
C ALA A 72 8.78 12.92 -5.11
N LEU A 73 9.83 12.69 -4.33
CA LEU A 73 10.48 13.72 -3.53
C LEU A 73 11.77 14.22 -4.17
N LYS A 74 11.99 15.53 -4.07
CA LYS A 74 13.29 16.15 -4.36
C LYS A 74 14.25 15.95 -3.19
N ASP A 75 15.56 16.03 -3.44
CA ASP A 75 16.62 15.72 -2.47
C ASP A 75 16.49 16.43 -1.10
N TYR A 76 15.89 17.62 -1.07
CA TYR A 76 15.65 18.39 0.15
C TYR A 76 14.27 18.16 0.77
N GLN A 77 13.45 17.30 0.19
CA GLN A 77 12.10 17.02 0.66
C GLN A 77 12.05 15.80 1.58
N ALA A 78 11.03 15.75 2.42
CA ALA A 78 10.82 14.73 3.43
C ALA A 78 9.40 14.16 3.38
N VAL A 79 9.26 12.94 3.90
CA VAL A 79 7.98 12.26 4.12
C VAL A 79 7.58 12.34 5.59
N ILE A 80 6.30 12.62 5.85
CA ILE A 80 5.69 12.63 7.18
C ILE A 80 5.09 11.26 7.46
N ALA A 81 5.29 10.71 8.66
CA ALA A 81 4.66 9.48 9.13
C ALA A 81 4.38 9.56 10.64
N VAL A 82 3.58 8.63 11.16
CA VAL A 82 3.56 8.38 12.60
C VAL A 82 4.84 7.64 13.01
N ASP A 83 5.24 7.74 14.26
CA ASP A 83 6.47 7.12 14.78
C ASP A 83 6.47 5.58 14.69
N SER A 84 5.29 4.94 14.69
CA SER A 84 5.10 3.50 14.43
C SER A 84 4.97 3.14 12.95
N GLY A 85 4.96 4.10 12.02
CA GLY A 85 4.79 3.86 10.59
C GLY A 85 5.84 2.87 10.06
N HIS A 86 5.41 1.94 9.20
CA HIS A 86 6.25 0.84 8.71
C HIS A 86 7.58 1.33 8.11
N ILE A 87 7.57 2.43 7.35
CA ILE A 87 8.77 3.05 6.77
C ILE A 87 9.77 3.53 7.82
N ASN A 88 9.30 3.89 9.03
CA ASN A 88 10.15 4.38 10.11
C ASN A 88 10.78 3.25 10.92
N VAL A 89 10.06 2.13 11.16
CA VAL A 89 10.48 1.13 12.16
C VAL A 89 10.78 -0.26 11.61
N HIS A 90 10.34 -0.61 10.37
CA HIS A 90 10.42 -1.98 9.87
C HIS A 90 11.10 -2.13 8.50
N GLU A 91 11.76 -1.07 7.98
CA GLU A 91 12.38 -1.11 6.64
C GLU A 91 13.90 -0.87 6.64
N THR A 92 14.53 -0.94 7.80
CA THR A 92 16.01 -0.86 7.94
C THR A 92 16.60 0.39 7.27
N GLY A 93 15.88 1.53 7.35
CA GLY A 93 16.33 2.78 6.75
C GLY A 93 16.24 2.82 5.21
N ALA A 94 15.29 2.11 4.60
CA ALA A 94 15.16 2.07 3.14
C ALA A 94 14.82 3.46 2.55
N VAL A 95 14.03 4.27 3.24
CA VAL A 95 13.73 5.65 2.82
C VAL A 95 14.96 6.54 2.99
N GLU A 96 15.62 6.48 4.14
CA GLU A 96 16.83 7.24 4.45
C GLU A 96 17.99 6.89 3.50
N PHE A 97 18.09 5.62 3.08
CA PHE A 97 19.05 5.20 2.06
C PHE A 97 18.86 5.94 0.73
N THR A 98 17.66 6.40 0.42
CA THR A 98 17.40 7.21 -0.78
C THR A 98 17.71 8.69 -0.60
N GLY A 99 18.18 9.11 0.58
CA GLY A 99 18.53 10.48 0.90
C GLY A 99 17.38 11.30 1.52
N HIS A 100 16.23 10.70 1.77
CA HIS A 100 15.06 11.40 2.32
C HIS A 100 14.91 11.17 3.82
N LYS A 101 14.50 12.21 4.52
CA LYS A 101 14.21 12.16 5.96
C LYS A 101 12.75 11.76 6.18
N ILE A 102 12.52 10.94 7.21
CA ILE A 102 11.17 10.70 7.74
C ILE A 102 10.95 11.65 8.92
N LEU A 103 9.87 12.43 8.85
CA LEU A 103 9.43 13.33 9.92
C LEU A 103 8.31 12.64 10.69
N THR A 104 8.52 12.36 11.97
CA THR A 104 7.59 11.56 12.75
C THR A 104 6.87 12.36 13.83
N LYS A 105 5.62 11.97 14.11
CA LYS A 105 4.87 12.38 15.30
C LYS A 105 4.42 11.15 16.08
N PRO A 106 4.38 11.25 17.42
CA PRO A 106 3.77 10.21 18.25
C PRO A 106 2.31 9.97 17.86
N HIS A 107 1.94 8.71 17.71
CA HIS A 107 0.60 8.34 17.29
C HIS A 107 -0.34 8.06 18.48
N GLN A 108 -1.65 8.10 18.21
CA GLN A 108 -2.67 7.42 18.99
C GLN A 108 -3.25 6.29 18.12
N ASP A 109 -3.13 5.05 18.58
CA ASP A 109 -3.63 3.86 17.87
C ASP A 109 -3.10 3.67 16.43
N GLY A 110 -1.87 4.14 16.17
CA GLY A 110 -1.22 4.02 14.86
C GLY A 110 -1.68 5.03 13.81
N LYS A 111 -2.55 5.98 14.17
CA LYS A 111 -3.14 6.91 13.21
C LYS A 111 -2.44 8.27 13.18
N MET A 112 -2.29 8.82 11.98
CA MET A 112 -2.02 10.23 11.70
C MET A 112 -3.32 11.02 11.76
N ILE A 113 -3.27 12.25 12.28
CA ILE A 113 -4.39 13.20 12.26
C ILE A 113 -3.96 14.53 11.65
N PRO A 114 -4.88 15.36 11.13
CA PRO A 114 -4.55 16.64 10.49
C PRO A 114 -3.71 17.59 11.36
N GLU A 115 -3.96 17.62 12.66
CA GLU A 115 -3.23 18.48 13.61
C GLU A 115 -1.73 18.16 13.66
N MET A 116 -1.36 16.88 13.57
CA MET A 116 0.04 16.44 13.54
C MET A 116 0.74 16.91 12.25
N ILE A 117 0.02 16.89 11.12
CA ILE A 117 0.52 17.39 9.84
C ILE A 117 0.76 18.89 9.93
N ASP A 118 -0.24 19.66 10.38
CA ASP A 118 -0.13 21.12 10.56
C ASP A 118 0.97 21.50 11.56
N GLU A 119 1.24 20.69 12.59
CA GLU A 119 2.38 20.89 13.51
C GLU A 119 3.73 20.74 12.80
N ILE A 120 3.93 19.64 12.03
CA ILE A 120 5.16 19.43 11.28
C ILE A 120 5.40 20.57 10.28
N MET A 121 4.35 21.04 9.60
CA MET A 121 4.46 22.18 8.67
C MET A 121 4.92 23.44 9.40
N ARG A 122 4.43 23.71 10.62
CA ARG A 122 4.89 24.86 11.42
C ARG A 122 6.32 24.70 11.95
N GLU A 123 6.75 23.47 12.21
CA GLU A 123 8.11 23.15 12.67
C GLU A 123 9.17 23.24 11.55
N HIS A 124 8.73 23.27 10.27
CA HIS A 124 9.61 23.31 9.09
C HIS A 124 9.27 24.53 8.20
N PRO A 125 9.47 25.76 8.71
CA PRO A 125 8.98 26.99 8.06
C PRO A 125 9.88 27.53 6.94
N ASP A 126 11.14 27.11 6.84
CA ASP A 126 12.12 27.70 5.94
C ASP A 126 13.21 26.72 5.48
N GLU A 127 14.15 27.21 4.67
CA GLU A 127 15.22 26.45 4.03
C GLU A 127 16.34 25.92 4.94
N HIS A 128 16.31 26.21 6.22
CA HIS A 128 17.23 25.62 7.21
C HIS A 128 16.85 24.17 7.56
N MET A 129 15.65 23.74 7.16
CA MET A 129 15.13 22.41 7.44
C MET A 129 14.68 21.75 6.14
N VAL A 130 14.53 20.40 6.16
CA VAL A 130 13.90 19.69 5.05
C VAL A 130 12.47 20.15 4.86
N GLN A 131 12.02 20.22 3.61
CA GLN A 131 10.65 20.57 3.26
C GLN A 131 9.75 19.33 3.32
N PRO A 132 8.73 19.28 4.19
CA PRO A 132 7.71 18.22 4.12
C PRO A 132 6.98 18.28 2.76
N LYS A 133 6.80 17.13 2.08
CA LYS A 133 6.10 17.08 0.79
C LYS A 133 5.16 15.90 0.63
N MET A 134 5.29 14.86 1.44
CA MET A 134 4.44 13.69 1.39
C MET A 134 4.01 13.28 2.79
N VAL A 135 2.77 12.85 2.94
CA VAL A 135 2.25 12.16 4.13
C VAL A 135 2.09 10.69 3.78
N TYR A 136 2.61 9.81 4.64
CA TYR A 136 2.48 8.37 4.55
C TYR A 136 1.60 7.86 5.68
N ILE A 137 0.60 7.06 5.34
CA ILE A 137 -0.27 6.36 6.31
C ILE A 137 -0.45 4.90 5.88
N SER A 138 -0.77 4.01 6.83
CA SER A 138 -1.05 2.59 6.56
C SER A 138 -2.53 2.26 6.74
N GLN A 139 -3.11 1.55 5.78
CA GLN A 139 -4.50 1.07 5.83
C GLN A 139 -4.51 -0.47 5.62
N THR A 140 -4.65 -1.29 6.67
CA THR A 140 -4.76 -0.98 8.09
C THR A 140 -3.44 -0.49 8.70
N THR A 141 -3.51 0.15 9.88
CA THR A 141 -2.29 0.55 10.60
C THR A 141 -1.56 -0.67 11.17
N GLU A 142 -0.33 -0.47 11.63
CA GLU A 142 0.50 -1.49 12.28
C GLU A 142 -0.10 -2.02 13.60
N TYR A 143 -1.08 -1.31 14.15
CA TYR A 143 -1.84 -1.69 15.35
C TYR A 143 -3.17 -2.40 15.03
N GLY A 144 -3.49 -2.59 13.74
CA GLY A 144 -4.75 -3.22 13.31
C GLY A 144 -5.97 -2.29 13.39
N THR A 145 -5.77 -1.00 13.63
CA THR A 145 -6.80 0.03 13.44
C THR A 145 -6.89 0.40 11.96
N TYR A 146 -7.92 1.11 11.56
CA TYR A 146 -8.11 1.56 10.18
C TYR A 146 -8.68 2.98 10.14
N TYR A 147 -8.41 3.67 9.05
CA TYR A 147 -9.01 4.97 8.79
C TYR A 147 -10.41 4.79 8.22
N THR A 148 -11.37 5.49 8.80
CA THR A 148 -12.71 5.64 8.21
C THR A 148 -12.63 6.57 6.99
N LEU A 149 -13.69 6.57 6.17
CA LEU A 149 -13.77 7.50 5.04
C LEU A 149 -13.68 8.97 5.47
N GLU A 150 -14.30 9.31 6.61
CA GLU A 150 -14.26 10.68 7.14
C GLU A 150 -12.86 11.08 7.59
N GLU A 151 -12.15 10.19 8.29
CA GLU A 151 -10.75 10.42 8.70
C GLU A 151 -9.83 10.56 7.48
N LEU A 152 -10.00 9.70 6.46
CA LEU A 152 -9.23 9.79 5.22
C LEU A 152 -9.45 11.12 4.49
N LYS A 153 -10.70 11.57 4.37
CA LYS A 153 -11.04 12.88 3.79
C LYS A 153 -10.36 14.02 4.53
N ALA A 154 -10.44 14.02 5.85
CA ALA A 154 -9.83 15.09 6.68
C ALA A 154 -8.30 15.15 6.49
N ILE A 155 -7.62 13.99 6.41
CA ILE A 155 -6.17 13.93 6.14
C ILE A 155 -5.88 14.44 4.72
N TYR A 156 -6.63 14.00 3.71
CA TYR A 156 -6.42 14.42 2.33
C TYR A 156 -6.64 15.92 2.16
N GLU A 157 -7.70 16.49 2.73
CA GLU A 157 -7.95 17.95 2.71
C GLU A 157 -6.81 18.73 3.38
N CYS A 158 -6.28 18.22 4.50
CA CYS A 158 -5.10 18.80 5.15
C CYS A 158 -3.86 18.71 4.25
N CYS A 159 -3.65 17.60 3.55
CA CYS A 159 -2.56 17.46 2.58
C CYS A 159 -2.69 18.46 1.45
N GLN A 160 -3.89 18.59 0.86
CA GLN A 160 -4.14 19.55 -0.24
C GLN A 160 -3.91 21.00 0.21
N LYS A 161 -4.40 21.38 1.39
CA LYS A 161 -4.18 22.71 2.00
C LYS A 161 -2.69 23.06 2.13
N ASN A 162 -1.87 22.06 2.47
CA ASN A 162 -0.44 22.21 2.70
C ASN A 162 0.44 21.84 1.48
N ASN A 163 -0.16 21.57 0.32
CA ASN A 163 0.53 21.14 -0.91
C ASN A 163 1.41 19.90 -0.68
N LEU A 164 0.88 18.92 0.03
CA LEU A 164 1.49 17.62 0.32
C LEU A 164 0.82 16.52 -0.52
N TYR A 165 1.58 15.51 -0.89
CA TYR A 165 1.03 14.27 -1.43
C TYR A 165 0.56 13.36 -0.30
N LEU A 166 -0.54 12.62 -0.50
CA LEU A 166 -0.98 11.55 0.39
C LEU A 166 -0.68 10.19 -0.23
N PHE A 167 0.19 9.42 0.43
CA PHE A 167 0.53 8.05 0.07
C PHE A 167 -0.04 7.07 1.11
N ILE A 168 -0.84 6.08 0.64
CA ILE A 168 -1.45 5.06 1.51
C ILE A 168 -0.79 3.71 1.26
N ASP A 169 -0.16 3.18 2.29
CA ASP A 169 0.33 1.81 2.37
C ASP A 169 -0.85 0.87 2.62
N GLY A 170 -1.15 0.03 1.64
CA GLY A 170 -2.25 -0.92 1.68
C GLY A 170 -1.80 -2.37 1.86
N ALA A 171 -0.71 -2.63 2.61
CA ALA A 171 -0.17 -3.99 2.78
C ALA A 171 -1.20 -5.02 3.25
N ARG A 172 -2.21 -4.58 4.03
CA ARG A 172 -3.35 -5.39 4.52
C ARG A 172 -4.69 -4.79 4.13
N LEU A 173 -4.74 -4.17 2.96
CA LEU A 173 -5.91 -3.38 2.54
C LEU A 173 -7.20 -4.21 2.45
N GLY A 174 -7.12 -5.48 2.04
CA GLY A 174 -8.29 -6.36 1.91
C GLY A 174 -9.05 -6.52 3.22
N SER A 175 -8.36 -6.59 4.37
CA SER A 175 -8.99 -6.66 5.69
C SER A 175 -9.72 -5.37 6.07
N ALA A 176 -9.24 -4.21 5.60
CA ALA A 176 -9.92 -2.92 5.81
C ALA A 176 -11.16 -2.75 4.91
N LEU A 177 -11.05 -3.09 3.62
CA LEU A 177 -12.11 -2.87 2.61
C LEU A 177 -13.44 -3.55 2.93
N VAL A 178 -13.44 -4.58 3.78
CA VAL A 178 -14.66 -5.31 4.17
C VAL A 178 -15.30 -4.76 5.46
N LEU A 179 -14.74 -3.71 6.04
CA LEU A 179 -15.27 -3.03 7.21
C LEU A 179 -16.26 -1.94 6.79
N LYS A 180 -17.32 -1.76 7.57
CA LYS A 180 -18.48 -0.94 7.20
C LYS A 180 -18.15 0.53 6.93
N ASP A 181 -17.25 1.11 7.72
CA ASP A 181 -16.95 2.55 7.68
C ASP A 181 -15.58 2.84 7.01
N ALA A 182 -14.92 1.80 6.47
CA ALA A 182 -13.69 1.97 5.74
C ALA A 182 -13.96 2.50 4.31
N PRO A 183 -13.03 3.27 3.74
CA PRO A 183 -13.18 3.74 2.36
C PRO A 183 -13.11 2.57 1.38
N THR A 184 -13.92 2.61 0.34
CA THR A 184 -13.83 1.73 -0.84
C THR A 184 -12.57 2.06 -1.64
N LEU A 185 -12.21 1.19 -2.61
CA LEU A 185 -11.10 1.47 -3.52
C LEU A 185 -11.33 2.73 -4.36
N GLN A 186 -12.59 2.99 -4.78
CA GLN A 186 -12.96 4.22 -5.48
C GLN A 186 -12.74 5.46 -4.59
N GLU A 187 -13.18 5.40 -3.34
CA GLU A 187 -13.00 6.50 -2.41
C GLU A 187 -11.52 6.71 -2.04
N MET A 188 -10.73 5.65 -1.94
CA MET A 188 -9.27 5.77 -1.78
C MET A 188 -8.64 6.48 -2.97
N ALA A 189 -9.07 6.19 -4.20
CA ALA A 189 -8.60 6.89 -5.40
C ALA A 189 -9.05 8.36 -5.47
N LEU A 190 -10.17 8.71 -4.84
CA LEU A 190 -10.64 10.10 -4.75
C LEU A 190 -9.89 10.90 -3.68
N TYR A 191 -9.44 10.26 -2.62
CA TYR A 191 -8.85 10.90 -1.43
C TYR A 191 -7.42 10.43 -1.15
N SER A 192 -6.63 10.21 -2.20
CA SER A 192 -5.18 10.03 -2.14
C SER A 192 -4.51 10.43 -3.46
N ASP A 193 -3.21 10.65 -3.43
CA ASP A 193 -2.40 10.87 -4.64
C ASP A 193 -1.83 9.55 -5.16
N VAL A 194 -1.56 8.62 -4.25
CA VAL A 194 -1.03 7.29 -4.55
C VAL A 194 -1.38 6.33 -3.41
N PHE A 195 -1.67 5.09 -3.74
CA PHE A 195 -1.79 4.01 -2.78
C PHE A 195 -1.33 2.68 -3.38
N TYR A 196 -1.09 1.69 -2.56
CA TYR A 196 -0.95 0.35 -3.10
C TYR A 196 -1.92 -0.66 -2.49
N ILE A 197 -2.27 -1.66 -3.29
CA ILE A 197 -3.11 -2.79 -2.91
C ILE A 197 -2.16 -3.94 -2.60
N GLY A 198 -2.08 -4.34 -1.34
CA GLY A 198 -1.21 -5.41 -0.88
C GLY A 198 -1.63 -6.77 -1.42
N GLY A 199 -0.69 -7.53 -1.96
CA GLY A 199 -0.91 -8.91 -2.39
C GLY A 199 -0.24 -9.91 -1.47
N THR A 200 0.98 -9.62 -1.00
CA THR A 200 1.82 -10.53 -0.22
C THR A 200 1.11 -11.10 1.02
N LYS A 201 0.34 -10.29 1.73
CA LYS A 201 -0.40 -10.69 2.93
C LYS A 201 -1.87 -11.04 2.64
N MET A 202 -2.29 -10.90 1.40
CA MET A 202 -3.67 -11.06 0.93
C MET A 202 -3.81 -12.19 -0.10
N GLY A 203 -3.07 -13.27 0.09
CA GLY A 203 -3.20 -14.49 -0.69
C GLY A 203 -2.33 -14.59 -1.95
N ALA A 204 -1.47 -13.61 -2.26
CA ALA A 204 -0.44 -13.77 -3.27
C ALA A 204 0.80 -14.49 -2.69
N LEU A 205 1.67 -15.04 -3.55
CA LEU A 205 3.00 -15.48 -3.15
C LEU A 205 3.88 -14.29 -2.77
N PHE A 206 3.75 -13.22 -3.51
CA PHE A 206 4.44 -11.95 -3.31
C PHE A 206 3.82 -10.90 -4.23
N GLY A 207 3.99 -9.65 -3.87
CA GLY A 207 3.69 -8.53 -4.75
C GLY A 207 2.68 -7.54 -4.19
N GLU A 208 2.85 -6.32 -4.69
CA GLU A 208 2.03 -5.16 -4.37
C GLU A 208 1.60 -4.50 -5.68
N CYS A 209 0.37 -4.01 -5.73
CA CYS A 209 -0.16 -3.27 -6.86
C CYS A 209 -0.19 -1.78 -6.51
N LEU A 210 0.79 -1.03 -6.97
CA LEU A 210 0.86 0.42 -6.80
C LEU A 210 -0.07 1.10 -7.81
N VAL A 211 -0.94 1.99 -7.30
CA VAL A 211 -1.88 2.80 -8.06
C VAL A 211 -1.50 4.27 -7.89
N ILE A 212 -1.10 4.95 -8.96
CA ILE A 212 -0.73 6.36 -8.98
C ILE A 212 -1.86 7.16 -9.63
N ILE A 213 -2.47 8.05 -8.85
CA ILE A 213 -3.60 8.88 -9.27
C ILE A 213 -3.10 10.24 -9.78
N ASN A 214 -2.26 10.90 -8.98
CA ASN A 214 -1.74 12.23 -9.29
C ASN A 214 -0.78 12.19 -10.48
N ASP A 215 -1.07 12.97 -11.52
CA ASP A 215 -0.30 13.00 -12.77
C ASP A 215 1.17 13.43 -12.58
N GLU A 216 1.45 14.28 -11.59
CA GLU A 216 2.82 14.71 -11.27
C GLU A 216 3.72 13.53 -10.84
N LEU A 217 3.14 12.48 -10.25
CA LEU A 217 3.84 11.31 -9.75
C LEU A 217 4.06 10.21 -10.79
N LYS A 218 3.45 10.33 -11.98
CA LYS A 218 3.52 9.31 -13.05
C LYS A 218 4.76 9.44 -13.93
N THR A 219 5.27 10.67 -14.07
CA THR A 219 6.37 10.97 -15.01
C THR A 219 7.59 10.10 -14.71
N ASP A 220 8.07 9.40 -15.74
CA ASP A 220 9.28 8.57 -15.71
C ASP A 220 9.30 7.47 -14.63
N PHE A 221 8.17 7.15 -14.00
CA PHE A 221 8.11 6.21 -12.87
C PHE A 221 8.72 4.83 -13.22
N ARG A 222 8.55 4.33 -14.44
CA ARG A 222 9.17 3.07 -14.87
C ARG A 222 10.70 3.11 -14.85
N TYR A 223 11.35 4.25 -15.06
CA TYR A 223 12.80 4.40 -14.90
C TYR A 223 13.23 4.20 -13.45
N HIS A 224 12.46 4.75 -12.50
CA HIS A 224 12.70 4.55 -11.07
C HIS A 224 12.54 3.08 -10.65
N ILE A 225 11.54 2.37 -11.16
CA ILE A 225 11.37 0.92 -10.97
C ILE A 225 12.61 0.18 -11.49
N LYS A 226 13.04 0.47 -12.74
CA LYS A 226 14.17 -0.22 -13.36
C LYS A 226 15.49 0.06 -12.64
N GLN A 227 15.75 1.32 -12.30
CA GLN A 227 16.97 1.75 -11.62
C GLN A 227 17.15 1.05 -10.27
N LYS A 228 16.07 0.85 -9.52
CA LYS A 228 16.09 0.18 -8.21
C LYS A 228 15.95 -1.34 -8.27
N GLY A 229 16.12 -1.93 -9.46
CA GLY A 229 16.11 -3.38 -9.65
C GLY A 229 14.73 -4.05 -9.48
N ALA A 230 13.67 -3.27 -9.47
CA ALA A 230 12.31 -3.73 -9.18
C ALA A 230 11.53 -4.21 -10.42
N MET A 231 12.09 -4.07 -11.60
CA MET A 231 11.45 -4.46 -12.85
C MET A 231 11.82 -5.90 -13.22
N LEU A 232 10.94 -6.84 -12.90
CA LEU A 232 11.18 -8.26 -13.14
C LEU A 232 11.12 -8.61 -14.63
N ALA A 233 12.12 -9.36 -15.13
CA ALA A 233 12.07 -9.89 -16.48
C ALA A 233 10.85 -10.78 -16.71
N LYS A 234 10.47 -11.60 -15.72
CA LYS A 234 9.22 -12.39 -15.71
C LYS A 234 8.10 -11.68 -14.96
N GLY A 235 7.89 -10.39 -15.21
CA GLY A 235 6.91 -9.53 -14.52
C GLY A 235 5.47 -10.04 -14.58
N ARG A 236 5.14 -10.86 -15.61
CA ARG A 236 3.85 -11.53 -15.72
C ARG A 236 3.42 -12.30 -14.46
N LEU A 237 4.40 -12.78 -13.65
CA LEU A 237 4.09 -13.51 -12.41
C LEU A 237 3.28 -12.65 -11.44
N LEU A 238 3.54 -11.34 -11.38
CA LEU A 238 2.75 -10.40 -10.59
C LEU A 238 1.35 -10.22 -11.18
N GLY A 239 1.28 -9.95 -12.49
CA GLY A 239 -0.01 -9.77 -13.18
C GLY A 239 -0.94 -10.98 -13.08
N VAL A 240 -0.41 -12.20 -13.21
CA VAL A 240 -1.18 -13.45 -13.04
C VAL A 240 -1.80 -13.55 -11.65
N GLN A 241 -1.03 -13.20 -10.60
CA GLN A 241 -1.50 -13.25 -9.22
C GLN A 241 -2.61 -12.23 -8.95
N PHE A 242 -2.39 -10.96 -9.31
CA PHE A 242 -3.39 -9.92 -9.14
C PHE A 242 -4.65 -10.17 -10.00
N ASN A 243 -4.48 -10.71 -11.21
CA ASN A 243 -5.62 -11.11 -12.03
C ASN A 243 -6.48 -12.20 -11.36
N ALA A 244 -5.85 -13.16 -10.66
CA ALA A 244 -6.55 -14.20 -9.91
C ALA A 244 -7.20 -13.63 -8.63
N LEU A 245 -6.51 -12.76 -7.89
CA LEU A 245 -7.04 -12.14 -6.67
C LEU A 245 -8.28 -11.27 -6.95
N PHE A 246 -8.32 -10.60 -8.11
CA PHE A 246 -9.46 -9.78 -8.53
C PHE A 246 -10.45 -10.53 -9.45
N GLU A 247 -10.48 -11.86 -9.40
CA GLU A 247 -11.49 -12.70 -10.02
C GLU A 247 -12.52 -13.10 -8.97
N ASN A 248 -13.83 -12.89 -9.27
CA ASN A 248 -14.94 -13.32 -8.42
C ASN A 248 -14.82 -12.86 -6.94
N ASP A 249 -14.38 -11.63 -6.71
CA ASP A 249 -14.26 -11.00 -5.39
C ASP A 249 -13.32 -11.72 -4.39
N LEU A 250 -12.43 -12.59 -4.88
CA LEU A 250 -11.54 -13.39 -4.03
C LEU A 250 -10.74 -12.53 -3.04
N TYR A 251 -10.26 -11.36 -3.46
CA TYR A 251 -9.51 -10.44 -2.60
C TYR A 251 -10.31 -10.00 -1.37
N LEU A 252 -11.59 -9.68 -1.56
CA LEU A 252 -12.51 -9.30 -0.48
C LEU A 252 -12.91 -10.50 0.38
N GLU A 253 -13.12 -11.68 -0.23
CA GLU A 253 -13.40 -12.92 0.49
C GLU A 253 -12.25 -13.29 1.45
N ILE A 254 -11.00 -13.14 1.02
CA ILE A 254 -9.81 -13.36 1.87
C ILE A 254 -9.85 -12.39 3.06
N GLY A 255 -10.02 -11.09 2.83
CA GLY A 255 -10.07 -10.08 3.90
C GLY A 255 -11.21 -10.33 4.89
N LYS A 256 -12.38 -10.74 4.41
CA LYS A 256 -13.51 -11.12 5.27
C LYS A 256 -13.17 -12.34 6.14
N HIS A 257 -12.59 -13.37 5.55
CA HIS A 257 -12.20 -14.58 6.26
C HIS A 257 -11.14 -14.29 7.34
N GLU A 258 -10.15 -13.45 7.04
CA GLU A 258 -9.13 -13.01 8.01
C GLU A 258 -9.79 -12.33 9.22
N ASN A 259 -10.71 -11.40 9.00
CA ASN A 259 -11.43 -10.71 10.06
C ASN A 259 -12.30 -11.68 10.89
N GLU A 260 -12.99 -12.63 10.26
CA GLU A 260 -13.75 -13.67 10.95
C GLU A 260 -12.86 -14.53 11.86
N CYS A 261 -11.68 -14.94 11.38
CA CYS A 261 -10.70 -15.69 12.18
C CYS A 261 -10.16 -14.85 13.36
N ALA A 262 -9.83 -13.58 13.13
CA ALA A 262 -9.39 -12.66 14.17
C ALA A 262 -10.47 -12.46 15.26
N ASP A 263 -11.73 -12.34 14.87
CA ASP A 263 -12.85 -12.22 15.81
C ASP A 263 -13.05 -13.46 16.69
N ILE A 264 -12.85 -14.66 16.12
CA ILE A 264 -12.89 -15.93 16.89
C ILE A 264 -11.79 -15.92 17.96
N LEU A 265 -10.56 -15.55 17.58
CA LEU A 265 -9.44 -15.47 18.52
C LEU A 265 -9.67 -14.40 19.60
N ARG A 266 -10.08 -13.21 19.20
CA ARG A 266 -10.40 -12.10 20.11
C ARG A 266 -11.45 -12.51 21.15
N LYS A 267 -12.55 -13.14 20.71
CA LYS A 267 -13.58 -13.64 21.59
C LYS A 267 -13.04 -14.71 22.53
N GLY A 268 -12.30 -15.70 22.01
CA GLY A 268 -11.72 -16.76 22.82
C GLY A 268 -10.76 -16.27 23.90
N PHE A 269 -9.94 -15.26 23.60
CA PHE A 269 -9.06 -14.64 24.60
C PHE A 269 -9.83 -13.86 25.65
N LYS A 270 -10.83 -13.07 25.23
CA LYS A 270 -11.70 -12.30 26.14
C LYS A 270 -12.47 -13.21 27.10
N ASP A 271 -13.02 -14.32 26.62
CA ASP A 271 -13.74 -15.30 27.44
C ASP A 271 -12.83 -15.98 28.49
N LYS A 272 -11.51 -15.98 28.27
CA LYS A 272 -10.49 -16.47 29.22
C LYS A 272 -9.91 -15.36 30.11
N GLY A 273 -10.41 -14.15 30.05
CA GLY A 273 -10.01 -13.03 30.90
C GLY A 273 -8.75 -12.27 30.42
N TYR A 274 -8.27 -12.52 29.21
CA TYR A 274 -7.25 -11.67 28.59
C TYR A 274 -7.87 -10.36 28.10
N LYS A 275 -7.09 -9.28 28.19
CA LYS A 275 -7.48 -7.95 27.72
C LYS A 275 -6.96 -7.70 26.31
#